data_63b5c57c649ea25082d6c8daafa59ffe
#
_entry.id   63b5c57c649ea25082d6c8daafa59ffe
#
_cell.length_a   1.000
_cell.length_b   1.000
_cell.length_c   1.000
_cell.angle_alpha   90.00
_cell.angle_beta   90.00
_cell.angle_gamma   90.00
#
_symmetry.space_group_name_H-M   'P 1'
#
loop_
_entity.id
_entity.type
_entity.pdbx_description
1 polymer ?
#
loop_
_entity_poly.entity_id
_entity_poly.type
_entity_poly.pdbx_seq_one_letter_code
_entity_poly.pdbx_strand_id
1 'polypeptide(L)'
;MTGLETGERLQRALEKEGENVTLAKKSRYLPDPISVSTSQWAGEQFRTGKEGVIFIGACGIAVRSIAPYIAGKKTDPAVLVIDECGKFVIALLSGHLGGANELALRCAGYLKAVPVVTTATDLHSRFAVDVFAKKNGCAIFHMKAAKEASAALLAGESVGFYSEFPWDGELPEGLVLCGKDGRPSAAADPEKSEIAGEAPETGIAVTIHRGCLPFKNTVHVVPPSAVLGMGCRRGKDAASIRKAAEECLRESDVYREALSAIASIDLKKEEVGLLSLAEAWQLPFLTFTEEELKAVQGEFTPSQFVKKITGVENVCERSAVLGCGQGTLIRKKTGRDGVTTALAAGNRRIRFE
;
A
#
# COMPACT_ATOMS: atom_id res chain seq x y z
N MET A 1 25.52 21.38 -22.33
CA MET A 1 25.57 20.68 -21.04
C MET A 1 26.04 19.28 -21.34
N THR A 2 27.02 18.77 -20.62
CA THR A 2 27.48 17.39 -20.78
C THR A 2 26.65 16.45 -19.91
N GLY A 3 26.64 15.15 -20.20
CA GLY A 3 25.92 14.18 -19.37
C GLY A 3 26.36 14.19 -17.90
N LEU A 4 27.63 14.50 -17.62
CA LEU A 4 28.13 14.64 -16.24
C LEU A 4 27.53 15.85 -15.54
N GLU A 5 27.52 17.01 -16.17
CA GLU A 5 26.91 18.24 -15.60
C GLU A 5 25.42 18.05 -15.34
N THR A 6 24.70 17.36 -16.25
CA THR A 6 23.30 17.00 -16.08
C THR A 6 23.13 16.10 -14.85
N GLY A 7 23.99 15.08 -14.70
CA GLY A 7 23.95 14.15 -13.56
C GLY A 7 24.22 14.83 -12.22
N GLU A 8 25.26 15.66 -12.14
CA GLU A 8 25.61 16.38 -10.91
C GLU A 8 24.55 17.42 -10.51
N ARG A 9 23.93 18.06 -11.50
CA ARG A 9 22.81 18.99 -11.23
C ARG A 9 21.61 18.26 -10.66
N LEU A 10 21.27 17.10 -11.25
CA LEU A 10 20.15 16.29 -10.81
C LEU A 10 20.41 15.69 -9.41
N GLN A 11 21.62 15.14 -9.19
CA GLN A 11 22.01 14.63 -7.88
C GLN A 11 21.81 15.66 -6.79
N ARG A 12 22.37 16.86 -6.96
CA ARG A 12 22.22 17.97 -5.99
C ARG A 12 20.76 18.34 -5.74
N ALA A 13 19.90 18.27 -6.76
CA ALA A 13 18.48 18.61 -6.60
C ALA A 13 17.73 17.55 -5.77
N LEU A 14 17.94 16.27 -6.05
CA LEU A 14 17.32 15.16 -5.34
C LEU A 14 17.84 15.06 -3.90
N GLU A 15 19.14 15.23 -3.66
CA GLU A 15 19.73 15.23 -2.31
C GLU A 15 19.17 16.35 -1.41
N LYS A 16 18.83 17.52 -2.00
CA LYS A 16 18.15 18.61 -1.25
C LYS A 16 16.77 18.23 -0.76
N GLU A 17 16.10 17.28 -1.40
CA GLU A 17 14.81 16.73 -0.97
C GLU A 17 14.97 15.55 -0.01
N GLY A 18 16.21 15.20 0.37
CA GLY A 18 16.49 14.11 1.30
C GLY A 18 16.67 12.75 0.65
N GLU A 19 16.72 12.67 -0.70
CA GLU A 19 16.96 11.43 -1.42
C GLU A 19 18.42 10.98 -1.30
N ASN A 20 18.65 9.68 -1.19
CA ASN A 20 20.00 9.10 -1.19
C ASN A 20 20.43 8.73 -2.62
N VAL A 21 21.21 9.60 -3.25
CA VAL A 21 21.59 9.50 -4.67
C VAL A 21 23.05 9.12 -4.84
N THR A 22 23.32 8.11 -5.64
CA THR A 22 24.69 7.71 -6.04
C THR A 22 24.89 7.98 -7.53
N LEU A 23 25.88 8.80 -7.89
CA LEU A 23 26.26 9.07 -9.27
C LEU A 23 27.37 8.15 -9.74
N ALA A 24 27.05 7.22 -10.67
CA ALA A 24 28.02 6.35 -11.33
C ALA A 24 28.43 6.94 -12.70
N LYS A 25 29.73 6.99 -12.99
CA LYS A 25 30.30 7.55 -14.22
C LYS A 25 30.82 6.43 -15.10
N LYS A 26 30.45 6.39 -16.37
CA LYS A 26 30.87 5.35 -17.32
C LYS A 26 31.49 5.95 -18.58
N SER A 27 32.66 6.58 -18.42
CA SER A 27 33.49 7.02 -19.54
C SER A 27 34.93 7.07 -19.11
N ARG A 28 35.84 6.57 -19.97
CA ARG A 28 37.28 6.64 -19.72
C ARG A 28 37.85 8.07 -19.66
N TYR A 29 37.06 9.03 -20.08
CA TYR A 29 37.43 10.46 -20.06
C TYR A 29 36.92 11.19 -18.80
N LEU A 30 36.22 10.49 -17.91
CA LEU A 30 35.70 11.06 -16.65
C LEU A 30 36.58 10.60 -15.48
N PRO A 31 36.69 11.40 -14.41
CA PRO A 31 37.35 10.97 -13.18
C PRO A 31 36.57 9.83 -12.52
N ASP A 32 37.28 8.87 -11.95
CA ASP A 32 36.76 7.75 -11.20
C ASP A 32 35.59 6.99 -11.90
N PRO A 33 35.82 6.47 -13.14
CA PRO A 33 34.80 5.74 -13.84
C PRO A 33 34.60 4.35 -13.22
N ILE A 34 33.33 3.87 -13.24
CA ILE A 34 33.03 2.49 -12.83
C ILE A 34 33.77 1.49 -13.78
N SER A 35 34.35 0.45 -13.20
CA SER A 35 35.09 -0.59 -13.94
C SER A 35 34.19 -1.59 -14.65
N VAL A 36 32.99 -1.87 -14.05
CA VAL A 36 32.01 -2.83 -14.58
C VAL A 36 31.26 -2.28 -15.80
N SER A 37 30.68 -3.17 -16.60
CA SER A 37 29.82 -2.75 -17.71
C SER A 37 28.55 -2.06 -17.22
N THR A 38 27.92 -1.22 -18.06
CA THR A 38 26.66 -0.56 -17.75
C THR A 38 25.57 -1.58 -17.41
N SER A 39 25.57 -2.74 -18.09
CA SER A 39 24.61 -3.81 -17.80
C SER A 39 24.87 -4.47 -16.44
N GLN A 40 26.12 -4.75 -16.08
CA GLN A 40 26.44 -5.30 -14.76
C GLN A 40 26.07 -4.33 -13.64
N TRP A 41 26.38 -3.05 -13.83
CA TRP A 41 25.97 -2.00 -12.89
C TRP A 41 24.44 -1.95 -12.74
N ALA A 42 23.69 -1.94 -13.84
CA ALA A 42 22.23 -1.93 -13.82
C ALA A 42 21.67 -3.15 -13.08
N GLY A 43 22.20 -4.35 -13.35
CA GLY A 43 21.79 -5.57 -12.67
C GLY A 43 22.03 -5.55 -11.15
N GLU A 44 23.06 -4.85 -10.70
CA GLU A 44 23.28 -4.64 -9.27
C GLU A 44 22.22 -3.72 -8.67
N GLN A 45 21.85 -2.61 -9.34
CA GLN A 45 20.81 -1.71 -8.86
C GLN A 45 19.45 -2.43 -8.77
N PHE A 46 19.09 -3.27 -9.74
CA PHE A 46 17.86 -4.07 -9.71
C PHE A 46 17.85 -5.07 -8.53
N ARG A 47 19.01 -5.71 -8.23
CA ARG A 47 19.11 -6.67 -7.12
C ARG A 47 19.11 -6.02 -5.74
N THR A 48 19.68 -4.83 -5.60
CA THR A 48 19.77 -4.11 -4.32
C THR A 48 18.50 -3.36 -3.93
N GLY A 49 17.43 -3.47 -4.73
CA GLY A 49 16.12 -2.88 -4.41
C GLY A 49 16.13 -1.35 -4.41
N LYS A 50 16.93 -0.72 -5.29
CA LYS A 50 16.88 0.74 -5.47
C LYS A 50 15.51 1.15 -5.97
N GLU A 51 14.98 2.25 -5.44
CA GLU A 51 13.67 2.78 -5.84
C GLU A 51 13.66 3.30 -7.28
N GLY A 52 14.78 3.90 -7.72
CA GLY A 52 14.92 4.43 -9.08
C GLY A 52 16.34 4.29 -9.66
N VAL A 53 16.41 4.07 -10.96
CA VAL A 53 17.63 3.99 -11.77
C VAL A 53 17.52 4.99 -12.91
N ILE A 54 18.43 5.96 -12.97
CA ILE A 54 18.40 7.04 -13.97
C ILE A 54 19.63 6.88 -14.88
N PHE A 55 19.38 6.70 -16.18
CA PHE A 55 20.41 6.72 -17.20
C PHE A 55 20.48 8.11 -17.84
N ILE A 56 21.70 8.65 -17.97
CA ILE A 56 21.93 9.87 -18.73
C ILE A 56 22.70 9.49 -20.00
N GLY A 57 22.01 9.52 -21.13
CA GLY A 57 22.51 9.09 -22.43
C GLY A 57 21.41 8.51 -23.34
N ALA A 58 21.80 7.68 -24.31
CA ALA A 58 20.87 7.15 -25.30
C ALA A 58 19.94 6.05 -24.74
N CYS A 59 18.63 6.14 -25.01
CA CYS A 59 17.62 5.14 -24.62
C CYS A 59 18.01 3.69 -24.97
N GLY A 60 18.58 3.47 -26.18
CA GLY A 60 18.98 2.13 -26.61
C GLY A 60 20.10 1.51 -25.76
N ILE A 61 20.95 2.33 -25.11
CA ILE A 61 21.95 1.83 -24.16
C ILE A 61 21.25 1.39 -22.87
N ALA A 62 20.35 2.21 -22.34
CA ALA A 62 19.59 1.89 -21.15
C ALA A 62 18.79 0.59 -21.33
N VAL A 63 18.01 0.49 -22.42
CA VAL A 63 17.20 -0.71 -22.75
C VAL A 63 18.06 -1.96 -22.78
N ARG A 64 19.16 -1.96 -23.53
CA ARG A 64 20.07 -3.14 -23.60
C ARG A 64 20.72 -3.46 -22.26
N SER A 65 20.96 -2.47 -21.42
CA SER A 65 21.59 -2.67 -20.11
C SER A 65 20.65 -3.31 -19.10
N ILE A 66 19.36 -2.97 -19.13
CA ILE A 66 18.37 -3.48 -18.16
C ILE A 66 17.65 -4.75 -18.63
N ALA A 67 17.59 -5.00 -19.96
CA ALA A 67 16.81 -6.11 -20.54
C ALA A 67 17.03 -7.48 -19.85
N PRO A 68 18.25 -7.89 -19.47
CA PRO A 68 18.48 -9.18 -18.79
C PRO A 68 17.91 -9.26 -17.37
N TYR A 69 17.51 -8.15 -16.78
CA TYR A 69 17.13 -8.06 -15.35
C TYR A 69 15.66 -7.71 -15.15
N ILE A 70 14.93 -7.44 -16.23
CA ILE A 70 13.50 -7.13 -16.17
C ILE A 70 12.73 -8.39 -15.75
N ALA A 71 12.02 -8.31 -14.62
CA ALA A 71 11.23 -9.41 -14.06
C ALA A 71 9.73 -9.12 -14.11
N GLY A 72 9.29 -7.92 -13.74
CA GLY A 72 7.88 -7.54 -13.78
C GLY A 72 7.57 -6.21 -13.14
N LYS A 73 6.45 -5.63 -13.55
CA LYS A 73 6.01 -4.28 -13.15
C LYS A 73 5.80 -4.05 -11.64
N LYS A 74 5.76 -5.12 -10.84
CA LYS A 74 5.60 -5.04 -9.38
C LYS A 74 6.93 -5.00 -8.62
N THR A 75 7.99 -5.48 -9.24
CA THR A 75 9.29 -5.70 -8.61
C THR A 75 10.40 -4.85 -9.20
N ASP A 76 10.25 -4.47 -10.47
CA ASP A 76 11.28 -3.70 -11.15
C ASP A 76 11.28 -2.24 -10.66
N PRO A 77 12.45 -1.63 -10.45
CA PRO A 77 12.58 -0.24 -10.02
C PRO A 77 12.06 0.73 -11.09
N ALA A 78 11.79 1.98 -10.69
CA ALA A 78 11.59 3.06 -11.64
C ALA A 78 12.83 3.23 -12.53
N VAL A 79 12.68 3.24 -13.85
CA VAL A 79 13.81 3.51 -14.76
C VAL A 79 13.50 4.73 -15.61
N LEU A 80 14.38 5.73 -15.52
CA LEU A 80 14.37 6.92 -16.38
C LEU A 80 15.54 6.92 -17.34
N VAL A 81 15.33 7.56 -18.49
CA VAL A 81 16.41 7.96 -19.40
C VAL A 81 16.32 9.46 -19.62
N ILE A 82 17.47 10.12 -19.48
CA ILE A 82 17.65 11.56 -19.73
C ILE A 82 18.68 11.70 -20.84
N ASP A 83 18.41 12.51 -21.85
CA ASP A 83 19.41 12.81 -22.86
C ASP A 83 20.60 13.62 -22.27
N GLU A 84 21.77 13.56 -22.89
CA GLU A 84 22.97 14.19 -22.36
C GLU A 84 22.84 15.70 -22.14
N CYS A 85 21.96 16.34 -22.89
CA CYS A 85 21.71 17.78 -22.78
C CYS A 85 20.65 18.10 -21.69
N GLY A 86 20.01 17.11 -21.11
CA GLY A 86 18.96 17.28 -20.11
C GLY A 86 17.70 17.96 -20.67
N LYS A 87 17.37 17.72 -21.95
CA LYS A 87 16.19 18.28 -22.61
C LYS A 87 14.95 17.44 -22.43
N PHE A 88 15.10 16.11 -22.35
CA PHE A 88 14.01 15.16 -22.23
C PHE A 88 14.25 14.23 -21.05
N VAL A 89 13.21 13.97 -20.27
CA VAL A 89 13.22 12.98 -19.19
C VAL A 89 12.16 11.94 -19.51
N ILE A 90 12.60 10.74 -19.84
CA ILE A 90 11.75 9.66 -20.36
C ILE A 90 11.50 8.62 -19.27
N ALA A 91 10.24 8.39 -18.90
CA ALA A 91 9.83 7.29 -18.06
C ALA A 91 9.87 5.98 -18.87
N LEU A 92 10.96 5.20 -18.71
CA LEU A 92 11.22 4.02 -19.55
C LEU A 92 10.58 2.75 -19.02
N LEU A 93 10.58 2.53 -17.70
CA LEU A 93 10.07 1.31 -17.07
C LEU A 93 9.42 1.63 -15.73
N SER A 94 8.41 0.85 -15.34
CA SER A 94 7.70 0.93 -14.05
C SER A 94 7.02 2.29 -13.81
N GLY A 95 6.29 2.81 -14.81
CA GLY A 95 5.67 4.12 -14.83
C GLY A 95 4.76 4.39 -13.63
N HIS A 96 3.78 3.51 -13.35
CA HIS A 96 2.79 3.67 -12.30
C HIS A 96 3.29 3.15 -10.93
N LEU A 97 3.21 1.85 -10.70
CA LEU A 97 3.55 1.23 -9.42
C LEU A 97 5.01 1.47 -9.00
N GLY A 98 5.93 1.45 -9.96
CA GLY A 98 7.33 1.74 -9.71
C GLY A 98 7.64 3.23 -9.51
N GLY A 99 6.72 4.14 -9.90
CA GLY A 99 6.87 5.59 -9.70
C GLY A 99 7.71 6.31 -10.75
N ALA A 100 8.03 5.67 -11.91
CA ALA A 100 8.87 6.31 -12.92
C ALA A 100 8.22 7.57 -13.54
N ASN A 101 6.90 7.62 -13.67
CA ASN A 101 6.22 8.80 -14.21
C ASN A 101 6.33 10.00 -13.26
N GLU A 102 6.10 9.79 -11.97
CA GLU A 102 6.25 10.82 -10.94
C GLU A 102 7.70 11.31 -10.84
N LEU A 103 8.65 10.36 -10.81
CA LEU A 103 10.08 10.70 -10.79
C LEU A 103 10.49 11.45 -12.06
N ALA A 104 9.93 11.12 -13.23
CA ALA A 104 10.20 11.83 -14.48
C ALA A 104 9.72 13.27 -14.44
N LEU A 105 8.53 13.54 -13.90
CA LEU A 105 7.98 14.89 -13.72
C LEU A 105 8.86 15.71 -12.76
N ARG A 106 9.27 15.15 -11.61
CA ARG A 106 10.18 15.79 -10.64
C ARG A 106 11.52 16.13 -11.29
N CYS A 107 12.17 15.15 -11.91
CA CYS A 107 13.47 15.36 -12.59
C CYS A 107 13.37 16.39 -13.70
N ALA A 108 12.30 16.37 -14.51
CA ALA A 108 12.06 17.35 -15.54
C ALA A 108 11.93 18.79 -14.98
N GLY A 109 11.25 18.95 -13.84
CA GLY A 109 11.15 20.24 -13.15
C GLY A 109 12.53 20.79 -12.75
N TYR A 110 13.41 19.95 -12.17
CA TYR A 110 14.76 20.39 -11.79
C TYR A 110 15.66 20.75 -12.99
N LEU A 111 15.53 20.00 -14.06
CA LEU A 111 16.32 20.23 -15.27
C LEU A 111 15.72 21.27 -16.21
N LYS A 112 14.49 21.71 -15.99
CA LYS A 112 13.66 22.47 -16.93
C LYS A 112 13.56 21.74 -18.28
N ALA A 113 13.37 20.42 -18.20
CA ALA A 113 13.28 19.49 -19.32
C ALA A 113 11.83 19.19 -19.67
N VAL A 114 11.62 18.54 -20.81
CA VAL A 114 10.32 18.01 -21.22
C VAL A 114 10.16 16.59 -20.65
N PRO A 115 9.17 16.30 -19.78
CA PRO A 115 8.88 14.96 -19.36
C PRO A 115 8.20 14.18 -20.49
N VAL A 116 8.62 12.93 -20.70
CA VAL A 116 8.02 12.02 -21.68
C VAL A 116 7.40 10.86 -20.94
N VAL A 117 6.09 10.96 -20.72
CA VAL A 117 5.24 9.94 -20.11
C VAL A 117 4.34 9.38 -21.20
N THR A 118 4.30 8.04 -21.34
CA THR A 118 3.59 7.37 -22.45
C THR A 118 2.47 6.43 -21.98
N THR A 119 2.22 6.34 -20.67
CA THR A 119 1.15 5.50 -20.12
C THR A 119 -0.23 6.07 -20.42
N ALA A 120 -1.11 5.27 -21.02
CA ALA A 120 -2.41 5.74 -21.51
C ALA A 120 -3.28 6.39 -20.41
N THR A 121 -3.26 5.84 -19.20
CA THR A 121 -4.00 6.39 -18.05
C THR A 121 -3.52 7.78 -17.65
N ASP A 122 -2.20 8.04 -17.72
CA ASP A 122 -1.64 9.38 -17.41
C ASP A 122 -1.91 10.37 -18.54
N LEU A 123 -1.81 9.93 -19.81
CA LEU A 123 -2.08 10.76 -20.97
C LEU A 123 -3.54 11.26 -21.01
N HIS A 124 -4.46 10.44 -20.51
CA HIS A 124 -5.89 10.78 -20.48
C HIS A 124 -6.36 11.29 -19.12
N SER A 125 -5.46 11.52 -18.16
CA SER A 125 -5.79 11.93 -16.78
C SER A 125 -6.88 11.06 -16.14
N ARG A 126 -6.92 9.77 -16.50
CA ARG A 126 -7.93 8.84 -15.99
C ARG A 126 -7.48 8.23 -14.66
N PHE A 127 -8.46 7.97 -13.82
CA PHE A 127 -8.22 7.34 -12.53
C PHE A 127 -7.54 5.97 -12.70
N ALA A 128 -6.47 5.75 -11.91
CA ALA A 128 -5.70 4.50 -11.87
C ALA A 128 -5.78 3.88 -10.48
N VAL A 129 -6.43 2.72 -10.36
CA VAL A 129 -6.67 2.07 -9.07
C VAL A 129 -5.38 1.66 -8.36
N ASP A 130 -4.34 1.32 -9.08
CA ASP A 130 -3.03 0.95 -8.52
C ASP A 130 -2.28 2.16 -7.94
N VAL A 131 -2.35 3.31 -8.60
CA VAL A 131 -1.82 4.58 -8.07
C VAL A 131 -2.59 4.99 -6.82
N PHE A 132 -3.91 4.96 -6.88
CA PHE A 132 -4.79 5.25 -5.75
C PHE A 132 -4.48 4.37 -4.53
N ALA A 133 -4.37 3.05 -4.73
CA ALA A 133 -4.04 2.14 -3.65
C ALA A 133 -2.64 2.41 -3.08
N LYS A 134 -1.63 2.66 -3.92
CA LYS A 134 -0.27 2.99 -3.50
C LYS A 134 -0.23 4.27 -2.66
N LYS A 135 -0.86 5.36 -3.13
CA LYS A 135 -0.95 6.64 -2.40
C LYS A 135 -1.57 6.46 -1.01
N ASN A 136 -2.53 5.55 -0.89
CA ASN A 136 -3.21 5.27 0.36
C ASN A 136 -2.54 4.16 1.20
N GLY A 137 -1.43 3.57 0.74
CA GLY A 137 -0.77 2.45 1.41
C GLY A 137 -1.67 1.21 1.53
N CYS A 138 -2.55 0.99 0.54
CA CYS A 138 -3.51 -0.09 0.49
C CYS A 138 -2.99 -1.27 -0.35
N ALA A 139 -3.37 -2.48 0.02
CA ALA A 139 -3.19 -3.66 -0.83
C ALA A 139 -4.30 -3.74 -1.90
N ILE A 140 -3.99 -4.38 -3.04
CA ILE A 140 -4.98 -4.61 -4.11
C ILE A 140 -5.15 -6.11 -4.31
N PHE A 141 -6.42 -6.53 -4.42
CA PHE A 141 -6.79 -7.90 -4.79
C PHE A 141 -7.66 -7.92 -6.04
N HIS A 142 -7.72 -9.08 -6.71
CA HIS A 142 -8.46 -9.27 -7.97
C HIS A 142 -7.91 -8.44 -9.13
N MET A 143 -6.60 -8.59 -9.42
CA MET A 143 -5.89 -7.84 -10.45
C MET A 143 -6.51 -7.94 -11.86
N LYS A 144 -7.29 -9.01 -12.16
CA LYS A 144 -8.05 -9.10 -13.42
C LYS A 144 -9.12 -8.01 -13.47
N ALA A 145 -9.92 -7.89 -12.41
CA ALA A 145 -10.93 -6.83 -12.29
C ALA A 145 -10.30 -5.43 -12.32
N ALA A 146 -9.10 -5.25 -11.74
CA ALA A 146 -8.37 -3.97 -11.83
C ALA A 146 -8.00 -3.58 -13.25
N LYS A 147 -7.62 -4.56 -14.09
CA LYS A 147 -7.39 -4.30 -15.54
C LYS A 147 -8.68 -3.97 -16.29
N GLU A 148 -9.77 -4.67 -15.97
CA GLU A 148 -11.08 -4.41 -16.55
C GLU A 148 -11.61 -3.02 -16.18
N ALA A 149 -11.46 -2.60 -14.90
CA ALA A 149 -11.80 -1.26 -14.46
C ALA A 149 -11.00 -0.18 -15.21
N SER A 150 -9.68 -0.38 -15.39
CA SER A 150 -8.85 0.54 -16.16
C SER A 150 -9.26 0.61 -17.62
N ALA A 151 -9.58 -0.52 -18.24
CA ALA A 151 -10.04 -0.59 -19.64
C ALA A 151 -11.39 0.12 -19.82
N ALA A 152 -12.35 -0.10 -18.90
CA ALA A 152 -13.66 0.56 -18.91
C ALA A 152 -13.51 2.10 -18.82
N LEU A 153 -12.70 2.59 -17.88
CA LEU A 153 -12.43 4.03 -17.75
C LEU A 153 -11.78 4.62 -19.01
N LEU A 154 -10.86 3.92 -19.65
CA LEU A 154 -10.23 4.36 -20.91
C LEU A 154 -11.24 4.37 -22.07
N ALA A 155 -12.22 3.44 -22.08
CA ALA A 155 -13.31 3.40 -23.06
C ALA A 155 -14.38 4.47 -22.79
N GLY A 156 -14.30 5.22 -21.71
CA GLY A 156 -15.31 6.21 -21.29
C GLY A 156 -16.53 5.60 -20.60
N GLU A 157 -16.44 4.33 -20.18
CA GLU A 157 -17.49 3.65 -19.43
C GLU A 157 -17.39 4.00 -17.94
N SER A 158 -18.51 3.91 -17.24
CA SER A 158 -18.56 4.14 -15.78
C SER A 158 -18.08 2.92 -15.00
N VAL A 159 -17.31 3.16 -13.95
CA VAL A 159 -16.83 2.15 -13.00
C VAL A 159 -17.40 2.45 -11.62
N GLY A 160 -17.97 1.44 -10.96
CA GLY A 160 -18.53 1.59 -9.61
C GLY A 160 -17.46 1.86 -8.56
N PHE A 161 -17.80 2.65 -7.56
CA PHE A 161 -16.97 2.89 -6.38
C PHE A 161 -17.78 2.69 -5.11
N TYR A 162 -17.34 1.78 -4.26
CA TYR A 162 -17.88 1.53 -2.93
C TYR A 162 -16.79 1.66 -1.89
N SER A 163 -17.08 2.27 -0.74
CA SER A 163 -16.12 2.38 0.35
C SER A 163 -16.79 2.20 1.71
N GLU A 164 -16.21 1.37 2.56
CA GLU A 164 -16.53 1.28 4.00
C GLU A 164 -15.84 2.39 4.81
N PHE A 165 -14.94 3.15 4.18
CA PHE A 165 -14.14 4.19 4.80
C PHE A 165 -14.53 5.56 4.26
N PRO A 166 -14.50 6.61 5.11
CA PRO A 166 -14.61 7.98 4.64
C PRO A 166 -13.42 8.32 3.73
N TRP A 167 -13.65 9.22 2.79
CA TRP A 167 -12.59 9.70 1.89
C TRP A 167 -12.57 11.23 1.82
N ASP A 168 -11.44 11.75 1.37
CA ASP A 168 -11.20 13.16 1.09
C ASP A 168 -10.97 13.35 -0.43
N GLY A 169 -11.35 14.51 -0.94
CA GLY A 169 -11.30 14.84 -2.35
C GLY A 169 -12.58 14.50 -3.11
N GLU A 170 -12.67 15.01 -4.33
CA GLU A 170 -13.78 14.71 -5.24
C GLU A 170 -13.63 13.31 -5.85
N LEU A 171 -14.75 12.69 -6.14
CA LEU A 171 -14.75 11.39 -6.83
C LEU A 171 -14.25 11.60 -8.26
N PRO A 172 -13.18 10.90 -8.70
CA PRO A 172 -12.63 11.04 -10.04
C PRO A 172 -13.66 10.79 -11.14
N GLU A 173 -13.48 11.51 -12.27
CA GLU A 173 -14.33 11.32 -13.46
C GLU A 173 -14.35 9.86 -13.92
N GLY A 174 -15.54 9.36 -14.24
CA GLY A 174 -15.77 7.97 -14.63
C GLY A 174 -16.06 7.02 -13.47
N LEU A 175 -15.83 7.44 -12.21
CA LEU A 175 -16.27 6.68 -11.05
C LEU A 175 -17.70 7.07 -10.65
N VAL A 176 -18.52 6.08 -10.29
CA VAL A 176 -19.90 6.25 -9.82
C VAL A 176 -19.99 5.72 -8.40
N LEU A 177 -20.38 6.57 -7.43
CA LEU A 177 -20.59 6.14 -6.07
C LEU A 177 -21.75 5.13 -5.99
N CYS A 178 -21.48 3.99 -5.38
CA CYS A 178 -22.43 2.88 -5.26
C CYS A 178 -22.58 2.45 -3.80
N GLY A 179 -23.72 1.87 -3.48
CA GLY A 179 -23.96 1.16 -2.22
C GLY A 179 -23.28 -0.21 -2.20
N LYS A 180 -23.40 -0.91 -1.07
CA LYS A 180 -22.90 -2.28 -0.87
C LYS A 180 -23.55 -3.29 -1.83
N ASP A 181 -24.71 -2.97 -2.36
CA ASP A 181 -25.45 -3.76 -3.34
C ASP A 181 -25.02 -3.46 -4.81
N GLY A 182 -24.02 -2.62 -4.99
CA GLY A 182 -23.47 -2.20 -6.29
C GLY A 182 -24.31 -1.17 -7.03
N ARG A 183 -25.44 -0.74 -6.48
CA ARG A 183 -26.33 0.24 -7.13
C ARG A 183 -25.84 1.66 -6.89
N PRO A 184 -25.98 2.57 -7.87
CA PRO A 184 -25.66 3.97 -7.70
C PRO A 184 -26.36 4.57 -6.46
N SER A 185 -25.63 5.33 -5.67
CA SER A 185 -26.13 5.95 -4.43
C SER A 185 -26.48 7.41 -4.69
N ALA A 186 -27.71 7.81 -4.35
CA ALA A 186 -28.19 9.20 -4.45
C ALA A 186 -27.43 10.18 -3.51
N ALA A 187 -26.61 9.69 -2.59
CA ALA A 187 -25.84 10.52 -1.66
C ALA A 187 -24.70 11.30 -2.33
N ALA A 188 -24.36 11.02 -3.59
CA ALA A 188 -23.25 11.65 -4.29
C ALA A 188 -23.58 13.00 -4.95
N ASP A 189 -24.81 13.22 -5.35
CA ASP A 189 -25.26 14.47 -5.97
C ASP A 189 -26.78 14.57 -5.92
N PRO A 190 -27.35 15.45 -5.07
CA PRO A 190 -28.80 15.63 -4.96
C PRO A 190 -29.46 16.14 -6.25
N GLU A 191 -28.70 16.79 -7.14
CA GLU A 191 -29.21 17.30 -8.42
C GLU A 191 -29.19 16.22 -9.52
N LYS A 192 -28.47 15.11 -9.33
CA LYS A 192 -28.42 13.96 -10.22
C LYS A 192 -29.22 12.74 -9.72
N SER A 193 -30.20 12.95 -8.86
CA SER A 193 -31.03 11.90 -8.25
C SER A 193 -31.87 11.08 -9.22
N GLU A 194 -31.84 11.35 -10.51
CA GLU A 194 -32.54 10.58 -11.58
C GLU A 194 -31.64 9.61 -12.36
N ILE A 195 -30.38 9.36 -11.95
CA ILE A 195 -29.59 8.33 -12.58
C ILE A 195 -29.98 6.95 -12.01
N ALA A 196 -31.17 6.47 -12.42
CA ALA A 196 -31.51 5.06 -12.42
C ALA A 196 -30.72 4.38 -13.55
N GLY A 197 -29.38 4.44 -13.48
CA GLY A 197 -28.49 3.69 -14.36
C GLY A 197 -28.39 2.25 -13.88
N GLU A 198 -28.17 1.34 -14.79
CA GLU A 198 -27.80 -0.04 -14.46
C GLU A 198 -26.56 -0.03 -13.57
N ALA A 199 -26.52 -0.95 -12.60
CA ALA A 199 -25.37 -1.12 -11.74
C ALA A 199 -24.12 -1.43 -12.59
N PRO A 200 -23.00 -0.72 -12.39
CA PRO A 200 -21.77 -1.01 -13.14
C PRO A 200 -21.34 -2.48 -12.94
N GLU A 201 -21.02 -3.19 -14.03
CA GLU A 201 -20.53 -4.57 -13.91
C GLU A 201 -19.18 -4.64 -13.16
N THR A 202 -18.36 -3.62 -13.36
CA THR A 202 -17.00 -3.54 -12.79
C THR A 202 -16.94 -2.37 -11.83
N GLY A 203 -16.30 -2.60 -10.68
CA GLY A 203 -16.14 -1.54 -9.69
C GLY A 203 -15.05 -1.81 -8.66
N ILE A 204 -14.79 -0.80 -7.86
CA ILE A 204 -13.77 -0.77 -6.82
C ILE A 204 -14.46 -0.78 -5.47
N ALA A 205 -14.08 -1.69 -4.58
CA ALA A 205 -14.52 -1.75 -3.21
C ALA A 205 -13.33 -1.46 -2.28
N VAL A 206 -13.40 -0.34 -1.55
CA VAL A 206 -12.46 -0.04 -0.46
C VAL A 206 -13.01 -0.68 0.81
N THR A 207 -12.46 -1.83 1.17
CA THR A 207 -12.98 -2.69 2.25
C THR A 207 -11.87 -3.53 2.86
N ILE A 208 -12.06 -3.97 4.10
CA ILE A 208 -11.21 -4.98 4.72
C ILE A 208 -11.76 -6.40 4.56
N HIS A 209 -12.99 -6.56 4.06
CA HIS A 209 -13.72 -7.81 3.99
C HIS A 209 -13.58 -8.49 2.62
N ARG A 210 -13.26 -9.79 2.62
CA ARG A 210 -13.07 -10.60 1.40
C ARG A 210 -14.36 -10.84 0.66
N GLY A 211 -15.47 -11.02 1.39
CA GLY A 211 -16.81 -11.28 0.86
C GLY A 211 -17.57 -10.02 0.44
N CYS A 212 -16.97 -8.82 0.55
CA CYS A 212 -17.59 -7.58 0.10
C CYS A 212 -17.43 -7.45 -1.42
N LEU A 213 -18.37 -7.96 -2.19
CA LEU A 213 -18.38 -8.01 -3.65
C LEU A 213 -19.57 -7.23 -4.23
N PRO A 214 -19.56 -5.89 -4.17
CA PRO A 214 -20.67 -5.07 -4.67
C PRO A 214 -20.92 -5.25 -6.17
N PHE A 215 -19.87 -5.56 -6.93
CA PHE A 215 -19.92 -5.64 -8.40
C PHE A 215 -19.60 -7.05 -8.87
N LYS A 216 -20.03 -7.41 -10.07
CA LYS A 216 -19.70 -8.68 -10.72
C LYS A 216 -18.19 -8.86 -10.84
N ASN A 217 -17.47 -7.79 -11.21
CA ASN A 217 -16.02 -7.70 -11.26
C ASN A 217 -15.57 -6.68 -10.21
N THR A 218 -15.37 -7.13 -8.98
CA THR A 218 -14.95 -6.24 -7.88
C THR A 218 -13.43 -6.23 -7.73
N VAL A 219 -12.83 -5.04 -7.74
CA VAL A 219 -11.45 -4.79 -7.29
C VAL A 219 -11.48 -4.48 -5.81
N HIS A 220 -10.75 -5.22 -4.98
CA HIS A 220 -10.58 -4.83 -3.57
C HIS A 220 -9.36 -3.95 -3.41
N VAL A 221 -9.57 -2.78 -2.80
CA VAL A 221 -8.53 -1.90 -2.25
C VAL A 221 -8.62 -2.01 -0.72
N VAL A 222 -7.61 -2.60 -0.11
CA VAL A 222 -7.63 -3.01 1.29
C VAL A 222 -6.72 -2.10 2.13
N PRO A 223 -7.29 -1.16 2.91
CA PRO A 223 -6.50 -0.29 3.77
C PRO A 223 -6.03 -1.03 5.03
N PRO A 224 -4.78 -0.83 5.50
CA PRO A 224 -4.29 -1.37 6.76
C PRO A 224 -4.86 -0.55 7.94
N SER A 225 -6.06 -0.90 8.37
CA SER A 225 -6.84 -0.19 9.38
C SER A 225 -7.22 -1.05 10.59
N ALA A 226 -6.99 -2.36 10.52
CA ALA A 226 -7.35 -3.29 11.58
C ALA A 226 -6.17 -3.63 12.49
N VAL A 227 -6.46 -3.94 13.77
CA VAL A 227 -5.50 -4.42 14.76
C VAL A 227 -5.98 -5.73 15.35
N LEU A 228 -5.08 -6.71 15.36
CA LEU A 228 -5.33 -8.02 15.97
C LEU A 228 -4.83 -8.00 17.42
N GLY A 229 -5.76 -7.93 18.37
CA GLY A 229 -5.47 -8.06 19.79
C GLY A 229 -5.31 -9.52 20.20
N MET A 230 -4.20 -9.85 20.86
CA MET A 230 -3.88 -11.22 21.22
C MET A 230 -3.49 -11.37 22.69
N GLY A 231 -3.85 -12.51 23.25
CA GLY A 231 -3.35 -12.99 24.54
C GLY A 231 -3.05 -14.48 24.45
N CYS A 232 -2.05 -14.95 25.20
CA CYS A 232 -1.71 -16.36 25.22
C CYS A 232 -1.20 -16.79 26.61
N ARG A 233 -1.19 -18.11 26.88
CA ARG A 233 -0.45 -18.67 28.01
C ARG A 233 1.04 -18.44 27.80
N ARG A 234 1.79 -18.28 28.89
CA ARG A 234 3.25 -18.10 28.84
C ARG A 234 3.92 -19.29 28.13
N GLY A 235 4.83 -19.00 27.22
CA GLY A 235 5.56 -20.00 26.45
C GLY A 235 4.70 -20.75 25.43
N LYS A 236 3.57 -20.20 24.97
CA LYS A 236 2.76 -20.81 23.94
C LYS A 236 3.53 -20.86 22.61
N ASP A 237 3.48 -21.98 21.93
CA ASP A 237 4.19 -22.19 20.67
C ASP A 237 3.68 -21.29 19.54
N ALA A 238 4.61 -20.86 18.67
CA ALA A 238 4.32 -19.92 17.60
C ALA A 238 3.31 -20.47 16.57
N ALA A 239 3.28 -21.77 16.33
CA ALA A 239 2.36 -22.40 15.39
C ALA A 239 0.90 -22.29 15.86
N SER A 240 0.63 -22.55 17.14
CA SER A 240 -0.69 -22.38 17.75
C SER A 240 -1.14 -20.92 17.74
N ILE A 241 -0.23 -19.97 18.03
CA ILE A 241 -0.52 -18.53 17.99
C ILE A 241 -0.87 -18.10 16.56
N ARG A 242 -0.09 -18.52 15.58
CA ARG A 242 -0.34 -18.23 14.16
C ARG A 242 -1.67 -18.81 13.69
N LYS A 243 -1.96 -20.08 14.03
CA LYS A 243 -3.22 -20.72 13.69
C LYS A 243 -4.42 -19.95 14.25
N ALA A 244 -4.38 -19.56 15.52
CA ALA A 244 -5.45 -18.76 16.14
C ALA A 244 -5.65 -17.40 15.45
N ALA A 245 -4.55 -16.73 15.05
CA ALA A 245 -4.59 -15.47 14.30
C ALA A 245 -5.23 -15.65 12.93
N GLU A 246 -4.80 -16.65 12.15
CA GLU A 246 -5.35 -16.98 10.82
C GLU A 246 -6.84 -17.37 10.90
N GLU A 247 -7.24 -18.13 11.90
CA GLU A 247 -8.64 -18.48 12.14
C GLU A 247 -9.48 -17.25 12.50
N CYS A 248 -8.97 -16.35 13.33
CA CYS A 248 -9.64 -15.10 13.67
C CYS A 248 -9.94 -14.27 12.42
N LEU A 249 -8.96 -14.08 11.55
CA LEU A 249 -9.12 -13.33 10.30
C LEU A 249 -10.10 -14.02 9.34
N ARG A 250 -9.98 -15.33 9.17
CA ARG A 250 -10.86 -16.13 8.31
C ARG A 250 -12.31 -16.05 8.75
N GLU A 251 -12.57 -16.25 10.05
CA GLU A 251 -13.92 -16.23 10.62
C GLU A 251 -14.52 -14.81 10.68
N SER A 252 -13.68 -13.77 10.62
CA SER A 252 -14.11 -12.37 10.52
C SER A 252 -14.23 -11.89 9.07
N ASP A 253 -13.92 -12.74 8.10
CA ASP A 253 -13.90 -12.40 6.68
C ASP A 253 -12.94 -11.24 6.34
N VAL A 254 -11.84 -11.09 7.11
CA VAL A 254 -10.91 -9.96 6.98
C VAL A 254 -9.62 -10.40 6.29
N TYR A 255 -9.10 -9.56 5.40
CA TYR A 255 -7.79 -9.74 4.79
C TYR A 255 -6.67 -9.57 5.82
N ARG A 256 -5.61 -10.38 5.72
CA ARG A 256 -4.41 -10.18 6.55
C ARG A 256 -3.77 -8.82 6.29
N GLU A 257 -3.78 -8.37 5.06
CA GLU A 257 -3.25 -7.09 4.59
C GLU A 257 -4.05 -5.88 5.12
N ALA A 258 -5.20 -6.11 5.72
CA ALA A 258 -5.95 -5.11 6.48
C ALA A 258 -5.34 -4.85 7.87
N LEU A 259 -4.44 -5.72 8.35
CA LEU A 259 -3.80 -5.52 9.64
C LEU A 259 -2.72 -4.44 9.54
N SER A 260 -2.78 -3.50 10.48
CA SER A 260 -1.75 -2.49 10.72
C SER A 260 -0.81 -2.87 11.88
N ALA A 261 -1.27 -3.70 12.81
CA ALA A 261 -0.48 -4.15 13.97
C ALA A 261 -1.07 -5.42 14.63
N ILE A 262 -0.24 -6.06 15.44
CA ILE A 262 -0.65 -7.02 16.48
C ILE A 262 -0.51 -6.31 17.82
N ALA A 263 -1.46 -6.50 18.74
CA ALA A 263 -1.48 -5.79 20.02
C ALA A 263 -1.69 -6.73 21.23
N SER A 264 -1.08 -6.41 22.36
CA SER A 264 -1.22 -7.13 23.63
C SER A 264 -0.96 -6.23 24.83
N ILE A 265 -0.88 -6.81 26.02
CA ILE A 265 -0.44 -6.16 27.26
C ILE A 265 1.08 -6.25 27.41
N ASP A 266 1.72 -5.30 28.08
CA ASP A 266 3.17 -5.23 28.33
C ASP A 266 3.77 -6.48 28.97
N LEU A 267 2.99 -7.21 29.78
CA LEU A 267 3.39 -8.51 30.31
C LEU A 267 3.74 -9.54 29.22
N LYS A 268 3.36 -9.28 27.98
CA LYS A 268 3.58 -10.12 26.79
C LYS A 268 4.62 -9.58 25.80
N LYS A 269 5.29 -8.48 26.13
CA LYS A 269 6.28 -7.83 25.26
C LYS A 269 7.44 -8.74 24.85
N GLU A 270 7.79 -9.73 25.67
CA GLU A 270 8.87 -10.70 25.42
C GLU A 270 8.35 -12.10 25.08
N GLU A 271 7.06 -12.25 24.78
CA GLU A 271 6.48 -13.54 24.44
C GLU A 271 6.90 -13.99 23.03
N VAL A 272 7.84 -14.92 22.96
CA VAL A 272 8.51 -15.36 21.72
C VAL A 272 7.53 -15.72 20.62
N GLY A 273 6.42 -16.40 20.94
CA GLY A 273 5.43 -16.78 19.93
C GLY A 273 4.69 -15.61 19.30
N LEU A 274 4.40 -14.52 20.06
CA LEU A 274 3.79 -13.29 19.53
C LEU A 274 4.79 -12.48 18.70
N LEU A 275 6.03 -12.38 19.17
CA LEU A 275 7.12 -11.72 18.42
C LEU A 275 7.38 -12.43 17.09
N SER A 276 7.45 -13.76 17.09
CA SER A 276 7.61 -14.55 15.86
C SER A 276 6.46 -14.36 14.86
N LEU A 277 5.22 -14.23 15.35
CA LEU A 277 4.09 -13.93 14.48
C LEU A 277 4.20 -12.53 13.86
N ALA A 278 4.54 -11.52 14.67
CA ALA A 278 4.70 -10.14 14.22
C ALA A 278 5.80 -10.02 13.17
N GLU A 279 6.95 -10.65 13.41
CA GLU A 279 8.06 -10.71 12.46
C GLU A 279 7.66 -11.43 11.15
N ALA A 280 7.05 -12.61 11.24
CA ALA A 280 6.63 -13.39 10.07
C ALA A 280 5.59 -12.66 9.20
N TRP A 281 4.77 -11.81 9.80
CA TRP A 281 3.77 -11.02 9.09
C TRP A 281 4.24 -9.59 8.77
N GLN A 282 5.45 -9.23 9.19
CA GLN A 282 6.02 -7.89 9.01
C GLN A 282 5.12 -6.79 9.60
N LEU A 283 4.51 -7.05 10.75
CA LEU A 283 3.64 -6.14 11.46
C LEU A 283 4.30 -5.65 12.75
N PRO A 284 4.08 -4.40 13.15
CA PRO A 284 4.48 -3.92 14.46
C PRO A 284 3.74 -4.69 15.56
N PHE A 285 4.46 -4.99 16.65
CA PHE A 285 3.87 -5.56 17.86
C PHE A 285 3.73 -4.44 18.90
N LEU A 286 2.50 -4.03 19.17
CA LEU A 286 2.16 -2.98 20.12
C LEU A 286 1.86 -3.61 21.46
N THR A 287 2.43 -3.05 22.53
CA THR A 287 2.09 -3.44 23.89
C THR A 287 1.65 -2.25 24.71
N PHE A 288 0.73 -2.46 25.62
CA PHE A 288 0.09 -1.44 26.42
C PHE A 288 0.15 -1.79 27.90
N THR A 289 0.25 -0.80 28.76
CA THR A 289 0.21 -0.96 30.22
C THR A 289 -1.20 -1.36 30.68
N GLU A 290 -1.29 -1.83 31.92
CA GLU A 290 -2.56 -2.12 32.59
C GLU A 290 -3.46 -0.89 32.65
N GLU A 291 -2.88 0.28 32.97
CA GLU A 291 -3.57 1.56 33.09
C GLU A 291 -4.15 2.01 31.75
N GLU A 292 -3.36 1.94 30.67
CA GLU A 292 -3.82 2.28 29.33
C GLU A 292 -4.99 1.39 28.88
N LEU A 293 -4.88 0.09 29.13
CA LEU A 293 -5.97 -0.84 28.78
C LEU A 293 -7.24 -0.61 29.62
N LYS A 294 -7.12 -0.24 30.91
CA LYS A 294 -8.26 0.12 31.74
C LYS A 294 -8.97 1.38 31.28
N ALA A 295 -8.22 2.34 30.75
CA ALA A 295 -8.78 3.61 30.27
C ALA A 295 -9.61 3.48 28.98
N VAL A 296 -9.46 2.36 28.22
CA VAL A 296 -10.22 2.14 27.00
C VAL A 296 -11.72 2.04 27.29
N GLN A 297 -12.50 2.93 26.66
CA GLN A 297 -13.96 2.96 26.81
C GLN A 297 -14.63 1.89 25.92
N GLY A 298 -15.71 1.31 26.37
CA GLY A 298 -16.51 0.35 25.61
C GLY A 298 -16.96 -0.86 26.43
N GLU A 299 -17.77 -1.71 25.81
CA GLU A 299 -18.23 -2.97 26.39
C GLU A 299 -17.31 -4.11 25.94
N PHE A 300 -16.63 -4.72 26.89
CA PHE A 300 -15.68 -5.80 26.66
C PHE A 300 -16.07 -7.09 27.37
N THR A 301 -15.71 -8.23 26.80
CA THR A 301 -15.98 -9.55 27.38
C THR A 301 -15.19 -9.77 28.66
N PRO A 302 -15.80 -9.81 29.86
CA PRO A 302 -15.07 -9.90 31.11
C PRO A 302 -14.40 -11.28 31.29
N SER A 303 -13.29 -11.31 32.03
CA SER A 303 -12.60 -12.55 32.40
C SER A 303 -11.95 -12.39 33.77
N GLN A 304 -12.51 -13.01 34.77
CA GLN A 304 -11.98 -12.98 36.13
C GLN A 304 -10.57 -13.59 36.22
N PHE A 305 -10.29 -14.63 35.42
CA PHE A 305 -8.96 -15.24 35.36
C PHE A 305 -7.93 -14.24 34.83
N VAL A 306 -8.23 -13.54 33.74
CA VAL A 306 -7.34 -12.54 33.14
C VAL A 306 -7.14 -11.37 34.10
N LYS A 307 -8.21 -10.90 34.75
CA LYS A 307 -8.16 -9.80 35.76
C LYS A 307 -7.20 -10.15 36.89
N LYS A 308 -7.24 -11.38 37.40
CA LYS A 308 -6.37 -11.82 38.51
C LYS A 308 -4.88 -11.79 38.14
N ILE A 309 -4.55 -12.01 36.86
CA ILE A 309 -3.14 -12.08 36.39
C ILE A 309 -2.64 -10.75 35.90
N THR A 310 -3.49 -10.00 35.17
CA THR A 310 -3.10 -8.82 34.40
C THR A 310 -3.67 -7.53 34.96
N GLY A 311 -4.51 -7.57 35.99
CA GLY A 311 -5.25 -6.42 36.51
C GLY A 311 -6.39 -5.93 35.61
N VAL A 312 -6.49 -6.42 34.36
CA VAL A 312 -7.50 -6.01 33.36
C VAL A 312 -8.43 -7.16 33.05
N GLU A 313 -9.74 -6.92 32.96
CA GLU A 313 -10.73 -7.97 32.67
C GLU A 313 -10.64 -8.53 31.26
N ASN A 314 -10.11 -7.74 30.31
CA ASN A 314 -9.95 -8.13 28.93
C ASN A 314 -8.70 -7.46 28.32
N VAL A 315 -7.75 -8.25 27.87
CA VAL A 315 -6.54 -7.76 27.20
C VAL A 315 -6.75 -7.64 25.72
N CYS A 316 -7.16 -8.71 25.03
CA CYS A 316 -7.16 -8.77 23.57
C CYS A 316 -8.12 -7.76 22.90
N GLU A 317 -9.35 -7.59 23.42
CA GLU A 317 -10.29 -6.62 22.85
C GLU A 317 -9.82 -5.18 23.09
N ARG A 318 -9.39 -4.87 24.33
CA ARG A 318 -8.92 -3.52 24.69
C ARG A 318 -7.66 -3.15 23.94
N SER A 319 -6.68 -4.06 23.82
CA SER A 319 -5.47 -3.79 23.04
C SER A 319 -5.74 -3.64 21.55
N ALA A 320 -6.70 -4.39 20.97
CA ALA A 320 -7.12 -4.20 19.60
C ALA A 320 -7.73 -2.81 19.36
N VAL A 321 -8.67 -2.40 20.22
CA VAL A 321 -9.35 -1.10 20.12
C VAL A 321 -8.35 0.06 20.33
N LEU A 322 -7.48 -0.04 21.32
CA LEU A 322 -6.48 1.00 21.59
C LEU A 322 -5.46 1.09 20.45
N GLY A 323 -4.98 -0.04 19.96
CA GLY A 323 -3.98 -0.12 18.89
C GLY A 323 -4.44 0.46 17.56
N CYS A 324 -5.76 0.49 17.28
CA CYS A 324 -6.31 1.14 16.09
C CYS A 324 -6.87 2.56 16.36
N GLY A 325 -6.46 3.22 17.46
CA GLY A 325 -6.84 4.59 17.76
C GLY A 325 -8.30 4.73 18.22
N GLN A 326 -8.74 3.91 19.15
CA GLN A 326 -10.12 3.87 19.68
C GLN A 326 -11.16 3.51 18.60
N GLY A 327 -10.82 2.59 17.73
CA GLY A 327 -11.68 2.10 16.67
C GLY A 327 -12.83 1.19 17.17
N THR A 328 -13.53 0.58 16.22
CA THR A 328 -14.66 -0.30 16.49
C THR A 328 -14.24 -1.76 16.56
N LEU A 329 -14.74 -2.49 17.56
CA LEU A 329 -14.52 -3.92 17.69
C LEU A 329 -15.30 -4.68 16.61
N ILE A 330 -14.60 -5.34 15.69
CA ILE A 330 -15.17 -6.17 14.62
C ILE A 330 -15.52 -7.55 15.15
N ARG A 331 -14.59 -8.12 15.95
CA ARG A 331 -14.75 -9.44 16.53
C ARG A 331 -14.43 -9.41 18.01
N LYS A 332 -15.40 -9.84 18.81
CA LYS A 332 -15.21 -10.06 20.25
C LYS A 332 -14.24 -11.18 20.51
N LYS A 333 -13.72 -11.22 21.72
CA LYS A 333 -12.76 -12.22 22.20
C LYS A 333 -13.22 -13.64 21.89
N THR A 334 -12.36 -14.39 21.23
CA THR A 334 -12.45 -15.85 21.11
C THR A 334 -11.20 -16.49 21.72
N GLY A 335 -11.37 -17.62 22.39
CA GLY A 335 -10.26 -18.35 23.01
C GLY A 335 -10.22 -19.78 22.51
N ARG A 336 -9.05 -20.23 22.02
CA ARG A 336 -8.80 -21.61 21.58
C ARG A 336 -7.38 -22.01 21.98
N ASP A 337 -7.21 -23.20 22.47
CA ASP A 337 -5.90 -23.79 22.77
C ASP A 337 -4.94 -22.87 23.55
N GLY A 338 -5.48 -22.13 24.53
CA GLY A 338 -4.68 -21.22 25.36
C GLY A 338 -4.25 -19.93 24.68
N VAL A 339 -4.78 -19.61 23.49
CA VAL A 339 -4.64 -18.33 22.79
C VAL A 339 -5.99 -17.63 22.73
N THR A 340 -5.99 -16.32 22.96
CA THR A 340 -7.18 -15.48 22.80
C THR A 340 -6.93 -14.45 21.72
N THR A 341 -7.92 -14.20 20.87
CA THR A 341 -7.87 -13.21 19.79
C THR A 341 -9.09 -12.33 19.80
N ALA A 342 -8.92 -11.09 19.39
CA ALA A 342 -9.99 -10.13 19.08
C ALA A 342 -9.54 -9.26 17.91
N LEU A 343 -10.46 -8.65 17.20
CA LEU A 343 -10.16 -7.80 16.05
C LEU A 343 -10.92 -6.48 16.15
N ALA A 344 -10.24 -5.37 15.96
CA ALA A 344 -10.84 -4.04 15.86
C ALA A 344 -10.33 -3.32 14.61
N ALA A 345 -11.13 -2.39 14.08
CA ALA A 345 -10.71 -1.51 12.99
C ALA A 345 -10.86 -0.04 13.37
N GLY A 346 -9.88 0.76 12.97
CA GLY A 346 -9.85 2.19 13.15
C GLY A 346 -10.51 2.94 11.99
N ASN A 347 -10.85 4.20 12.25
CA ASN A 347 -11.39 5.13 11.26
C ASN A 347 -10.27 5.70 10.40
N ARG A 348 -9.91 4.99 9.33
CA ARG A 348 -8.95 5.49 8.34
C ARG A 348 -9.68 6.30 7.28
N ARG A 349 -9.08 7.42 6.86
CA ARG A 349 -9.57 8.20 5.71
C ARG A 349 -8.75 7.84 4.48
N ILE A 350 -9.42 7.73 3.35
CA ILE A 350 -8.83 7.48 2.03
C ILE A 350 -8.76 8.80 1.27
N ARG A 351 -7.77 8.98 0.39
CA ARG A 351 -7.58 10.23 -0.36
C ARG A 351 -7.49 9.94 -1.85
N PHE A 352 -8.20 10.75 -2.63
CA PHE A 352 -8.10 10.72 -4.09
C PHE A 352 -6.97 11.61 -4.61
N GLU A 353 -6.59 12.64 -3.86
CA GLU A 353 -5.52 13.60 -4.18
C GLU A 353 -4.15 13.17 -3.64
#